data_9d644c4ec7dcb4026e4e1db8b5db7212
#
_entry.id   9d644c4ec7dcb4026e4e1db8b5db7212
#
_cell.length_a   1.000
_cell.length_b   1.000
_cell.length_c   1.000
_cell.angle_alpha   90.00
_cell.angle_beta   90.00
_cell.angle_gamma   90.00
#
_symmetry.space_group_name_H-M   'P 1'
#
loop_
_entity.id
_entity.type
_entity.pdbx_description
1 polymer ?
#
loop_
_entity_poly.entity_id
_entity_poly.type
_entity_poly.pdbx_seq_one_letter_code
_entity_poly.pdbx_strand_id
1 'polypeptide(L)'
;RRGMAKFEGVKRRFTKTGEVDGVTIIDDYGHHPVEIAAVLGAARTATDGQVIAVVQPHRYTRLRDLFEEFCSCFNDADVVVVADVYAAGEDAIPGFDRDSLVEGLRTRGHRSVLPLEKPEGLAGIVGTLAQPGDMIICLGAGNITQWANALPKEIGRLRGSSNDNATNSGAAG
;
A
#
# COMPACT_ATOMS: atom_id res chain seq x y z
N ARG A 1 18.34 -6.79 -23.91
CA ARG A 1 17.15 -5.99 -23.50
C ARG A 1 16.12 -6.76 -22.66
N ARG A 2 16.10 -8.09 -22.76
CA ARG A 2 15.30 -8.94 -21.85
C ARG A 2 15.78 -8.87 -20.40
N GLY A 3 17.04 -8.49 -20.15
CA GLY A 3 17.61 -8.35 -18.83
C GLY A 3 17.15 -7.09 -18.07
N MET A 4 16.68 -6.04 -18.78
CA MET A 4 16.27 -4.77 -18.11
C MET A 4 14.91 -4.87 -17.41
N ALA A 5 13.95 -5.62 -17.97
CA ALA A 5 12.66 -5.82 -17.32
C ALA A 5 12.77 -6.69 -16.06
N LYS A 6 13.62 -7.74 -16.09
CA LYS A 6 13.95 -8.55 -14.91
C LYS A 6 14.71 -7.73 -13.85
N PHE A 7 15.53 -6.78 -14.29
CA PHE A 7 16.34 -5.96 -13.41
C PHE A 7 15.49 -4.92 -12.66
N GLU A 8 14.46 -4.36 -13.29
CA GLU A 8 13.52 -3.44 -12.64
C GLU A 8 12.65 -4.17 -11.61
N GLY A 9 12.18 -5.38 -11.90
CA GLY A 9 11.45 -6.21 -10.95
C GLY A 9 12.29 -6.57 -9.73
N VAL A 10 13.59 -6.81 -9.90
CA VAL A 10 14.53 -7.07 -8.79
C VAL A 10 14.74 -5.81 -7.94
N LYS A 11 14.82 -4.62 -8.57
CA LYS A 11 14.96 -3.33 -7.86
C LYS A 11 13.76 -2.97 -7.00
N ARG A 12 12.56 -3.52 -7.33
CA ARG A 12 11.32 -3.27 -6.61
C ARG A 12 10.97 -4.42 -5.67
N ARG A 13 11.97 -5.09 -5.10
CA ARG A 13 11.78 -6.15 -4.11
C ARG A 13 12.17 -5.65 -2.73
N PHE A 14 11.17 -5.44 -1.89
CA PHE A 14 11.33 -4.94 -0.53
C PHE A 14 12.27 -3.74 -0.48
N THR A 15 12.06 -2.79 -1.38
CA THR A 15 12.94 -1.63 -1.55
C THR A 15 12.47 -0.48 -0.67
N LYS A 16 13.33 -0.07 0.25
CA LYS A 16 13.06 1.11 1.07
C LYS A 16 13.09 2.37 0.21
N THR A 17 11.97 3.07 0.09
CA THR A 17 11.90 4.36 -0.64
C THR A 17 12.22 5.54 0.26
N GLY A 18 12.04 5.40 1.55
CA GLY A 18 12.35 6.42 2.53
C GLY A 18 11.85 6.10 3.91
N GLU A 19 12.08 7.05 4.80
CA GLU A 19 11.61 6.99 6.18
C GLU A 19 11.17 8.39 6.62
N VAL A 20 10.08 8.47 7.34
CA VAL A 20 9.56 9.73 7.88
C VAL A 20 9.01 9.47 9.28
N ASP A 21 9.53 10.23 10.26
CA ASP A 21 9.11 10.14 11.67
C ASP A 21 9.13 8.70 12.22
N GLY A 22 10.14 7.90 11.85
CA GLY A 22 10.26 6.51 12.27
C GLY A 22 9.38 5.53 11.50
N VAL A 23 8.65 5.98 10.50
CA VAL A 23 7.83 5.15 9.60
C VAL A 23 8.65 4.79 8.36
N THR A 24 8.83 3.51 8.11
CA THR A 24 9.57 3.00 6.94
C THR A 24 8.60 2.72 5.80
N ILE A 25 8.93 3.20 4.60
CA ILE A 25 8.12 2.97 3.40
C ILE A 25 8.88 2.06 2.45
N ILE A 26 8.18 0.99 2.01
CA ILE A 26 8.72 -0.07 1.17
C ILE A 26 7.93 -0.13 -0.14
N ASP A 27 8.64 -0.29 -1.25
CA ASP A 27 8.08 -0.58 -2.57
C ASP A 27 8.41 -2.03 -2.95
N ASP A 28 7.38 -2.80 -3.31
CA ASP A 28 7.56 -4.18 -3.74
C ASP A 28 6.73 -4.49 -4.98
N TYR A 29 7.34 -5.17 -5.95
CA TYR A 29 6.70 -5.55 -7.21
C TYR A 29 5.64 -6.66 -7.04
N GLY A 30 5.55 -7.27 -5.87
CA GLY A 30 4.61 -8.36 -5.58
C GLY A 30 3.19 -8.03 -6.01
N HIS A 31 2.62 -8.85 -6.90
CA HIS A 31 1.28 -8.67 -7.44
C HIS A 31 0.48 -9.97 -7.50
N HIS A 32 1.12 -11.09 -7.21
CA HIS A 32 0.47 -12.39 -7.03
C HIS A 32 0.25 -12.64 -5.54
N PRO A 33 -0.88 -13.27 -5.12
CA PRO A 33 -1.15 -13.50 -3.70
C PRO A 33 -0.03 -14.20 -2.92
N VAL A 34 0.65 -15.16 -3.54
CA VAL A 34 1.80 -15.86 -2.92
C VAL A 34 2.95 -14.88 -2.65
N GLU A 35 3.25 -14.01 -3.61
CA GLU A 35 4.29 -12.99 -3.44
C GLU A 35 3.91 -11.98 -2.36
N ILE A 36 2.66 -11.53 -2.36
CA ILE A 36 2.14 -10.58 -1.36
C ILE A 36 2.27 -11.16 0.04
N ALA A 37 1.83 -12.40 0.25
CA ALA A 37 1.93 -13.07 1.55
C ALA A 37 3.37 -13.18 2.03
N ALA A 38 4.30 -13.52 1.14
CA ALA A 38 5.72 -13.62 1.46
C ALA A 38 6.33 -12.28 1.86
N VAL A 39 6.00 -11.20 1.14
CA VAL A 39 6.48 -9.85 1.44
C VAL A 39 5.93 -9.37 2.78
N LEU A 40 4.65 -9.57 3.04
CA LEU A 40 4.03 -9.16 4.31
C LEU A 40 4.57 -9.98 5.49
N GLY A 41 4.87 -11.26 5.29
CA GLY A 41 5.55 -12.07 6.30
C GLY A 41 6.94 -11.53 6.63
N ALA A 42 7.71 -11.13 5.62
CA ALA A 42 9.02 -10.50 5.82
C ALA A 42 8.88 -9.15 6.57
N ALA A 43 7.90 -8.33 6.21
CA ALA A 43 7.61 -7.08 6.89
C ALA A 43 7.26 -7.31 8.37
N ARG A 44 6.45 -8.34 8.65
CA ARG A 44 6.06 -8.69 10.02
C ARG A 44 7.26 -9.02 10.90
N THR A 45 8.27 -9.68 10.36
CA THR A 45 9.50 -10.00 11.12
C THR A 45 10.44 -8.80 11.22
N ALA A 46 10.31 -7.81 10.35
CA ALA A 46 11.21 -6.65 10.31
C ALA A 46 10.80 -5.54 11.27
N THR A 47 9.57 -5.55 11.79
CA THR A 47 9.09 -4.52 12.72
C THR A 47 8.21 -5.10 13.82
N ASP A 48 8.28 -4.51 15.00
CA ASP A 48 7.35 -4.76 16.11
C ASP A 48 6.10 -3.85 16.02
N GLY A 49 6.14 -2.83 15.16
CA GLY A 49 5.02 -1.94 14.91
C GLY A 49 3.97 -2.53 13.99
N GLN A 50 3.10 -1.68 13.46
CA GLN A 50 2.09 -2.10 12.50
C GLN A 50 2.70 -2.31 11.11
N VAL A 51 2.14 -3.26 10.37
CA VAL A 51 2.38 -3.44 8.93
C VAL A 51 1.14 -2.93 8.20
N ILE A 52 1.31 -1.85 7.45
CA ILE A 52 0.25 -1.22 6.65
C ILE A 52 0.50 -1.56 5.19
N ALA A 53 -0.34 -2.42 4.62
CA ALA A 53 -0.25 -2.80 3.22
C ALA A 53 -1.06 -1.84 2.36
N VAL A 54 -0.47 -1.37 1.26
CA VAL A 54 -1.15 -0.63 0.21
C VAL A 54 -1.06 -1.49 -1.05
N VAL A 55 -2.17 -1.99 -1.54
CA VAL A 55 -2.21 -2.88 -2.69
C VAL A 55 -2.89 -2.24 -3.88
N GLN A 56 -2.24 -2.33 -5.04
CA GLN A 56 -2.85 -2.02 -6.33
C GLN A 56 -2.95 -3.33 -7.11
N PRO A 57 -4.14 -3.95 -7.16
CA PRO A 57 -4.30 -5.16 -7.96
C PRO A 57 -3.93 -4.90 -9.42
N HIS A 58 -3.22 -5.80 -10.04
CA HIS A 58 -2.74 -5.66 -11.41
C HIS A 58 -3.52 -6.62 -12.31
N ARG A 59 -4.35 -6.07 -13.19
CA ARG A 59 -5.28 -6.73 -14.11
C ARG A 59 -6.54 -7.29 -13.45
N TYR A 60 -7.66 -7.05 -14.08
CA TYR A 60 -8.96 -7.57 -13.65
C TYR A 60 -9.05 -9.09 -13.75
N THR A 61 -8.46 -9.68 -14.78
CA THR A 61 -8.47 -11.13 -14.97
C THR A 61 -7.73 -11.85 -13.84
N ARG A 62 -6.60 -11.29 -13.38
CA ARG A 62 -5.86 -11.88 -12.24
C ARG A 62 -6.65 -11.78 -10.94
N LEU A 63 -7.28 -10.64 -10.70
CA LEU A 63 -8.13 -10.47 -9.50
C LEU A 63 -9.29 -11.45 -9.51
N ARG A 64 -9.94 -11.64 -10.66
CA ARG A 64 -11.04 -12.61 -10.81
C ARG A 64 -10.56 -14.04 -10.58
N ASP A 65 -9.49 -14.43 -11.25
CA ASP A 65 -9.02 -15.83 -11.25
C ASP A 65 -8.45 -16.26 -9.90
N LEU A 66 -7.90 -15.30 -9.14
CA LEU A 66 -7.25 -15.53 -7.83
C LEU A 66 -7.98 -14.81 -6.69
N PHE A 67 -9.27 -14.53 -6.84
CA PHE A 67 -10.00 -13.69 -5.89
C PHE A 67 -9.96 -14.24 -4.45
N GLU A 68 -10.16 -15.55 -4.28
CA GLU A 68 -10.12 -16.17 -2.95
C GLU A 68 -8.74 -16.04 -2.31
N GLU A 69 -7.68 -16.26 -3.11
CA GLU A 69 -6.31 -16.13 -2.65
C GLU A 69 -5.98 -14.67 -2.30
N PHE A 70 -6.46 -13.69 -3.08
CA PHE A 70 -6.31 -12.27 -2.74
C PHE A 70 -7.00 -11.94 -1.41
N CYS A 71 -8.17 -12.51 -1.16
CA CYS A 71 -8.90 -12.25 0.07
C CYS A 71 -8.25 -12.86 1.32
N SER A 72 -7.26 -13.74 1.17
CA SER A 72 -6.62 -14.44 2.29
C SER A 72 -5.10 -14.20 2.41
N CYS A 73 -4.49 -13.40 1.52
CA CYS A 73 -3.04 -13.21 1.52
C CYS A 73 -2.55 -12.03 2.39
N PHE A 74 -3.44 -11.28 3.03
CA PHE A 74 -3.09 -10.08 3.80
C PHE A 74 -3.12 -10.30 5.32
N ASN A 75 -3.06 -11.53 5.78
CA ASN A 75 -3.18 -11.84 7.22
C ASN A 75 -2.08 -11.20 8.08
N ASP A 76 -0.88 -11.02 7.53
CA ASP A 76 0.24 -10.39 8.25
C ASP A 76 0.19 -8.86 8.24
N ALA A 77 -0.75 -8.26 7.52
CA ALA A 77 -0.96 -6.81 7.54
C ALA A 77 -2.01 -6.44 8.59
N ASP A 78 -1.70 -5.45 9.42
CA ASP A 78 -2.64 -4.89 10.39
C ASP A 78 -3.70 -4.03 9.70
N VAL A 79 -3.31 -3.33 8.65
CA VAL A 79 -4.20 -2.48 7.84
C VAL A 79 -3.94 -2.77 6.37
N VAL A 80 -5.01 -2.85 5.58
CA VAL A 80 -4.92 -3.00 4.13
C VAL A 80 -5.65 -1.83 3.46
N VAL A 81 -4.92 -1.05 2.67
CA VAL A 81 -5.47 0.02 1.84
C VAL A 81 -5.52 -0.49 0.40
N VAL A 82 -6.70 -0.56 -0.18
CA VAL A 82 -6.92 -1.15 -1.50
C VAL A 82 -7.17 -0.05 -2.52
N ALA A 83 -6.29 0.04 -3.51
CA ALA A 83 -6.42 0.97 -4.63
C ALA A 83 -7.23 0.36 -5.77
N ASP A 84 -7.60 1.19 -6.74
CA ASP A 84 -8.24 0.73 -7.96
C ASP A 84 -7.33 -0.27 -8.70
N VAL A 85 -7.96 -1.20 -9.42
CA VAL A 85 -7.25 -2.16 -10.26
C VAL A 85 -6.48 -1.42 -11.36
N TYR A 86 -5.21 -1.75 -11.52
CA TYR A 86 -4.43 -1.31 -12.66
C TYR A 86 -4.79 -2.19 -13.86
N ALA A 87 -5.50 -1.61 -14.81
CA ALA A 87 -6.13 -2.37 -15.90
C ALA A 87 -5.15 -3.04 -16.86
N ALA A 88 -4.00 -2.41 -17.11
CA ALA A 88 -2.98 -2.90 -18.06
C ALA A 88 -3.57 -3.25 -19.45
N GLY A 89 -4.50 -2.41 -19.93
CA GLY A 89 -5.16 -2.58 -21.22
C GLY A 89 -6.41 -3.46 -21.20
N GLU A 90 -6.76 -4.04 -20.07
CA GLU A 90 -7.98 -4.85 -19.93
C GLU A 90 -9.22 -3.99 -19.69
N ASP A 91 -10.37 -4.51 -20.08
CA ASP A 91 -11.65 -3.96 -19.68
C ASP A 91 -12.00 -4.34 -18.26
N ALA A 92 -12.76 -3.49 -17.57
CA ALA A 92 -13.26 -3.80 -16.24
C ALA A 92 -14.18 -5.04 -16.26
N ILE A 93 -14.05 -5.86 -15.23
CA ILE A 93 -14.90 -7.05 -15.05
C ILE A 93 -15.84 -6.78 -13.88
N PRO A 94 -17.18 -6.75 -14.11
CA PRO A 94 -18.13 -6.52 -13.03
C PRO A 94 -17.96 -7.52 -11.88
N GLY A 95 -17.94 -7.01 -10.65
CA GLY A 95 -17.77 -7.82 -9.45
C GLY A 95 -16.32 -8.09 -9.04
N PHE A 96 -15.34 -7.65 -9.83
CA PHE A 96 -13.91 -7.86 -9.54
C PHE A 96 -13.15 -6.54 -9.64
N ASP A 97 -13.37 -5.68 -8.66
CA ASP A 97 -12.77 -4.35 -8.57
C ASP A 97 -12.25 -4.10 -7.15
N ARG A 98 -11.81 -2.85 -6.90
CA ARG A 98 -11.36 -2.41 -5.57
C ARG A 98 -12.37 -2.72 -4.48
N ASP A 99 -13.63 -2.32 -4.67
CA ASP A 99 -14.66 -2.44 -3.64
C ASP A 99 -15.02 -3.91 -3.37
N SER A 100 -15.00 -4.75 -4.39
CA SER A 100 -15.20 -6.19 -4.26
C SER A 100 -14.10 -6.83 -3.40
N LEU A 101 -12.85 -6.41 -3.59
CA LEU A 101 -11.74 -6.91 -2.79
C LEU A 101 -11.82 -6.41 -1.35
N VAL A 102 -12.17 -5.14 -1.14
CA VAL A 102 -12.38 -4.57 0.21
C VAL A 102 -13.44 -5.40 0.95
N GLU A 103 -14.57 -5.66 0.32
CA GLU A 103 -15.64 -6.44 0.92
C GLU A 103 -15.23 -7.90 1.14
N GLY A 104 -14.55 -8.50 0.17
CA GLY A 104 -14.04 -9.87 0.29
C GLY A 104 -13.10 -10.05 1.47
N LEU A 105 -12.20 -9.11 1.70
CA LEU A 105 -11.29 -9.11 2.85
C LEU A 105 -12.05 -8.96 4.17
N ARG A 106 -13.00 -8.03 4.24
CA ARG A 106 -13.82 -7.80 5.44
C ARG A 106 -14.68 -9.01 5.76
N THR A 107 -15.31 -9.61 4.77
CA THR A 107 -16.16 -10.80 4.93
C THR A 107 -15.38 -11.99 5.49
N ARG A 108 -14.09 -12.09 5.14
CA ARG A 108 -13.21 -13.16 5.62
C ARG A 108 -12.51 -12.81 6.93
N GLY A 109 -12.90 -11.72 7.58
CA GLY A 109 -12.49 -11.37 8.94
C GLY A 109 -11.31 -10.44 9.06
N HIS A 110 -10.82 -9.84 7.99
CA HIS A 110 -9.78 -8.81 8.13
C HIS A 110 -10.36 -7.56 8.79
N ARG A 111 -9.75 -7.13 9.88
CA ARG A 111 -10.32 -6.11 10.78
C ARG A 111 -10.21 -4.68 10.27
N SER A 112 -9.23 -4.38 9.42
CA SER A 112 -8.96 -3.01 9.02
C SER A 112 -8.62 -2.95 7.53
N VAL A 113 -9.65 -2.71 6.72
CA VAL A 113 -9.53 -2.60 5.26
C VAL A 113 -10.17 -1.31 4.82
N LEU A 114 -9.42 -0.50 4.06
CA LEU A 114 -9.86 0.82 3.60
C LEU A 114 -9.73 0.90 2.07
N PRO A 115 -10.75 1.41 1.37
CA PRO A 115 -10.61 1.72 -0.04
C PRO A 115 -9.79 3.00 -0.23
N LEU A 116 -8.93 3.04 -1.24
CA LEU A 116 -8.27 4.24 -1.69
C LEU A 116 -9.07 4.82 -2.86
N GLU A 117 -9.74 5.94 -2.64
CA GLU A 117 -10.57 6.58 -3.66
C GLU A 117 -9.71 7.14 -4.80
N LYS A 118 -8.63 7.84 -4.45
CA LYS A 118 -7.69 8.45 -5.40
C LYS A 118 -6.27 8.36 -4.86
N PRO A 119 -5.26 8.17 -5.74
CA PRO A 119 -3.87 8.12 -5.30
C PRO A 119 -3.42 9.33 -4.48
N GLU A 120 -3.97 10.51 -4.77
CA GLU A 120 -3.65 11.76 -4.07
C GLU A 120 -4.04 11.73 -2.59
N GLY A 121 -5.00 10.88 -2.22
CA GLY A 121 -5.43 10.71 -0.83
C GLY A 121 -4.56 9.76 0.00
N LEU A 122 -3.63 9.05 -0.63
CA LEU A 122 -2.87 7.99 0.05
C LEU A 122 -2.04 8.53 1.21
N ALA A 123 -1.29 9.60 1.00
CA ALA A 123 -0.44 10.18 2.04
C ALA A 123 -1.23 10.62 3.27
N GLY A 124 -2.42 11.17 3.08
CA GLY A 124 -3.32 11.55 4.16
C GLY A 124 -3.81 10.36 4.97
N ILE A 125 -4.19 9.28 4.29
CA ILE A 125 -4.68 8.05 4.93
C ILE A 125 -3.57 7.39 5.75
N VAL A 126 -2.46 7.01 5.09
CA VAL A 126 -1.38 6.28 5.77
C VAL A 126 -0.61 7.16 6.76
N GLY A 127 -0.50 8.45 6.47
CA GLY A 127 0.14 9.41 7.37
C GLY A 127 -0.63 9.62 8.67
N THR A 128 -1.96 9.47 8.65
CA THR A 128 -2.80 9.51 9.85
C THR A 128 -2.69 8.22 10.66
N LEU A 129 -2.58 7.08 9.99
CA LEU A 129 -2.55 5.77 10.63
C LEU A 129 -1.17 5.39 11.17
N ALA A 130 -0.10 5.77 10.48
CA ALA A 130 1.24 5.30 10.79
C ALA A 130 1.87 6.03 11.98
N GLN A 131 2.51 5.25 12.84
CA GLN A 131 3.26 5.72 14.01
C GLN A 131 4.71 5.27 13.93
N PRO A 132 5.64 5.90 14.70
CA PRO A 132 7.03 5.48 14.71
C PRO A 132 7.18 3.98 14.95
N GLY A 133 7.96 3.31 14.13
CA GLY A 133 8.14 1.86 14.15
C GLY A 133 7.27 1.10 13.16
N ASP A 134 6.27 1.74 12.57
CA ASP A 134 5.40 1.11 11.57
C ASP A 134 6.07 1.01 10.20
N MET A 135 5.62 0.06 9.40
CA MET A 135 6.05 -0.10 8.01
C MET A 135 4.85 0.03 7.08
N ILE A 136 5.02 0.81 6.03
CA ILE A 136 4.07 0.93 4.94
C ILE A 136 4.63 0.17 3.74
N ILE A 137 3.92 -0.86 3.28
CA ILE A 137 4.34 -1.72 2.17
C ILE A 137 3.43 -1.46 0.98
N CYS A 138 3.99 -0.88 -0.08
CA CYS A 138 3.27 -0.66 -1.34
C CYS A 138 3.51 -1.84 -2.27
N LEU A 139 2.44 -2.51 -2.70
CA LEU A 139 2.45 -3.77 -3.42
C LEU A 139 1.76 -3.63 -4.77
N GLY A 140 2.46 -3.96 -5.84
CA GLY A 140 1.89 -3.97 -7.17
C GLY A 140 2.91 -3.85 -8.29
N ALA A 141 2.51 -4.26 -9.49
CA ALA A 141 3.34 -4.22 -10.70
C ALA A 141 3.11 -2.94 -11.53
N GLY A 142 2.09 -2.16 -11.20
CA GLY A 142 1.71 -0.97 -11.95
C GLY A 142 2.39 0.31 -11.45
N ASN A 143 1.71 1.43 -11.58
CA ASN A 143 2.26 2.74 -11.24
C ASN A 143 2.32 3.05 -9.73
N ILE A 144 1.94 2.12 -8.88
CA ILE A 144 2.05 2.25 -7.42
C ILE A 144 3.48 2.54 -6.96
N THR A 145 4.47 2.13 -7.73
CA THR A 145 5.88 2.44 -7.44
C THR A 145 6.13 3.97 -7.37
N GLN A 146 5.43 4.74 -8.19
CA GLN A 146 5.50 6.20 -8.15
C GLN A 146 4.95 6.75 -6.83
N TRP A 147 3.86 6.15 -6.34
CA TRP A 147 3.27 6.54 -5.05
C TRP A 147 4.22 6.22 -3.90
N ALA A 148 4.80 5.02 -3.91
CA ALA A 148 5.74 4.60 -2.88
C ALA A 148 6.97 5.51 -2.79
N ASN A 149 7.47 5.96 -3.93
CA ASN A 149 8.61 6.88 -3.97
C ASN A 149 8.24 8.30 -3.52
N ALA A 150 7.02 8.74 -3.74
CA ALA A 150 6.55 10.07 -3.35
C ALA A 150 6.11 10.15 -1.87
N LEU A 151 5.69 9.04 -1.28
CA LEU A 151 5.08 9.00 0.06
C LEU A 151 5.94 9.63 1.16
N PRO A 152 7.25 9.35 1.29
CA PRO A 152 8.02 9.91 2.39
C PRO A 152 7.96 11.43 2.42
N LYS A 153 8.11 12.07 1.27
CA LYS A 153 8.07 13.53 1.13
C LYS A 153 6.66 14.07 1.36
N GLU A 154 5.64 13.42 0.84
CA GLU A 154 4.25 13.83 0.97
C GLU A 154 3.75 13.75 2.40
N ILE A 155 4.06 12.67 3.11
CA ILE A 155 3.71 12.52 4.53
C ILE A 155 4.44 13.59 5.36
N GLY A 156 5.73 13.80 5.11
CA GLY A 156 6.52 14.82 5.80
C GLY A 156 5.95 16.21 5.62
N ARG A 157 5.52 16.55 4.41
CA ARG A 157 4.90 17.85 4.10
C ARG A 157 3.56 18.04 4.83
N LEU A 158 2.70 17.01 4.83
CA LEU A 158 1.41 17.06 5.51
C LEU A 158 1.57 17.23 7.03
N ARG A 159 2.54 16.53 7.63
CA ARG A 159 2.86 16.62 9.06
C ARG A 159 3.49 17.96 9.42
N GLY A 160 4.34 18.51 8.58
CA GLY A 160 4.92 19.84 8.75
C GLY A 160 3.87 20.93 8.73
N SER A 161 2.93 20.91 7.79
CA SER A 161 1.83 21.88 7.70
C SER A 161 0.90 21.82 8.92
N SER A 162 0.67 20.62 9.47
CA SER A 162 -0.15 20.45 10.67
C SER A 162 0.53 21.04 11.91
N ASN A 163 1.85 20.90 12.02
CA ASN A 163 2.61 21.50 13.12
C ASN A 163 2.63 23.03 13.05
N ASP A 164 2.76 23.59 11.85
CA ASP A 164 2.75 25.04 11.66
C ASP A 164 1.38 25.66 12.03
N ASN A 165 0.30 24.97 11.74
CA ASN A 165 -1.05 25.40 12.13
C ASN A 165 -1.26 25.30 13.65
N ALA A 166 -0.70 24.29 14.30
CA ALA A 166 -0.80 24.14 15.77
C ALA A 166 -0.02 25.23 16.52
N THR A 167 1.17 25.63 16.02
CA THR A 167 1.96 26.71 16.61
C THR A 167 1.36 28.08 16.40
N ASN A 168 0.63 28.29 15.31
CA ASN A 168 -0.02 29.58 15.01
C ASN A 168 -1.32 29.76 15.81
N SER A 169 -2.00 28.71 16.20
CA SER A 169 -3.19 28.81 17.04
C SER A 169 -2.87 29.05 18.53
N GLY A 170 -1.64 28.79 18.94
CA GLY A 170 -1.18 29.06 20.32
C GLY A 170 -0.66 30.47 20.59
N ALA A 171 -0.51 31.31 19.56
CA ALA A 171 0.02 32.68 19.69
C ALA A 171 -1.08 33.75 19.75
N ALA A 172 -2.34 33.40 19.76
CA ALA A 172 -3.49 34.32 19.82
C ALA A 172 -4.26 34.22 21.16
N GLY A 173 -3.48 34.11 22.26
CA GLY A 173 -4.04 34.11 23.61
C GLY A 173 -3.44 35.18 24.47
#